data_918a189c652597067a028c2707e6b6fb
#
_entry.id   918a189c652597067a028c2707e6b6fb
#
_cell.length_a   1.000
_cell.length_b   1.000
_cell.length_c   1.000
_cell.angle_alpha   90.00
_cell.angle_beta   90.00
_cell.angle_gamma   90.00
#
_symmetry.space_group_name_H-M   'P 1'
#
loop_
_entity.id
_entity.type
_entity.pdbx_description
1 polymer ?
#
loop_
_entity_poly.entity_id
_entity_poly.type
_entity_poly.pdbx_seq_one_letter_code
_entity_poly.pdbx_strand_id
1 'polypeptide(L)'
;SYRTLNHGNNIRIVGNYLKLPKLGYVKVRQSIPIGKINNVTVELTPTGKYFAVLCVDCEPTYKRNNFGVIGIDVGIKDFYTDSNGNFVNNPKHLEKSTQKLIREQRRLSRKVKGSSNRNKQRIKVAKVHEKITNQRNDFLHKLSTMLVRENQTICIEDLNVKNMAKNHKLARSISSVSLLPR
;
A
#
# COMPACT_ATOMS: atom_id res chain seq x y z
N SER A 1 3.78 -1.27 -17.08
CA SER A 1 4.92 -0.69 -16.35
C SER A 1 6.13 -0.58 -17.27
N TYR A 2 6.97 0.41 -17.03
CA TYR A 2 8.26 0.60 -17.70
C TYR A 2 9.35 0.55 -16.63
N ARG A 3 10.31 -0.38 -16.77
CA ARG A 3 11.44 -0.52 -15.84
C ARG A 3 12.73 -0.25 -16.59
N THR A 4 13.65 0.50 -15.99
CA THR A 4 14.96 0.81 -16.54
C THR A 4 16.04 0.75 -15.46
N LEU A 5 17.20 0.20 -15.81
CA LEU A 5 18.38 0.17 -14.97
C LEU A 5 19.21 1.44 -15.16
N ASN A 6 19.91 1.86 -14.13
CA ASN A 6 20.79 3.02 -14.18
C ASN A 6 22.20 2.60 -14.61
N HIS A 7 22.49 2.71 -15.91
CA HIS A 7 23.81 2.50 -16.45
C HIS A 7 24.44 3.85 -16.80
N GLY A 8 25.65 4.11 -16.29
CA GLY A 8 26.39 5.33 -16.63
C GLY A 8 25.67 6.63 -16.28
N ASN A 9 24.97 6.70 -15.16
CA ASN A 9 24.19 7.89 -14.71
C ASN A 9 23.12 8.38 -15.70
N ASN A 10 22.56 7.48 -16.49
CA ASN A 10 21.47 7.82 -17.41
C ASN A 10 20.14 8.11 -16.69
N ILE A 11 20.02 7.72 -15.41
CA ILE A 11 18.95 8.11 -14.50
C ILE A 11 19.52 9.03 -13.45
N ARG A 12 19.03 10.25 -13.37
CA ARG A 12 19.49 11.27 -12.40
C ARG A 12 18.39 12.23 -12.04
N ILE A 13 18.56 12.85 -10.89
CA ILE A 13 17.69 13.92 -10.37
C ILE A 13 18.32 15.25 -10.71
N VAL A 14 17.52 16.17 -11.25
CA VAL A 14 17.92 17.53 -11.52
C VAL A 14 16.83 18.46 -10.99
N GLY A 15 17.04 19.01 -9.80
CA GLY A 15 15.99 19.76 -9.09
C GLY A 15 14.73 18.91 -8.87
N ASN A 16 13.60 19.39 -9.35
CA ASN A 16 12.31 18.67 -9.26
C ASN A 16 12.04 17.76 -10.46
N TYR A 17 13.05 17.42 -11.25
CA TYR A 17 12.91 16.57 -12.43
C TYR A 17 13.71 15.27 -12.26
N LEU A 18 13.09 14.18 -12.67
CA LEU A 18 13.73 12.88 -12.84
C LEU A 18 14.05 12.69 -14.31
N LYS A 19 15.34 12.60 -14.65
CA LYS A 19 15.77 12.22 -16.00
C LYS A 19 15.66 10.73 -16.15
N LEU A 20 14.97 10.27 -17.18
CA LEU A 20 14.79 8.87 -17.53
C LEU A 20 15.26 8.61 -18.95
N PRO A 21 15.88 7.46 -19.24
CA PRO A 21 16.16 7.03 -20.60
C PRO A 21 14.88 7.01 -21.43
N LYS A 22 14.94 7.45 -22.70
CA LYS A 22 13.82 7.53 -23.65
C LYS A 22 12.69 8.53 -23.31
N LEU A 23 12.42 8.79 -22.01
CA LEU A 23 11.34 9.71 -21.58
C LEU A 23 11.84 11.15 -21.32
N GLY A 24 13.17 11.35 -21.23
CA GLY A 24 13.73 12.66 -20.94
C GLY A 24 13.48 13.11 -19.48
N TYR A 25 13.20 14.40 -19.30
CA TYR A 25 12.99 15.00 -17.97
C TYR A 25 11.50 14.99 -17.61
N VAL A 26 11.17 14.28 -16.52
CA VAL A 26 9.80 14.16 -16.00
C VAL A 26 9.72 14.90 -14.67
N LYS A 27 8.77 15.83 -14.56
CA LYS A 27 8.55 16.58 -13.30
C LYS A 27 8.00 15.68 -12.21
N VAL A 28 8.63 15.69 -11.03
CA VAL A 28 8.24 14.92 -9.85
C VAL A 28 7.63 15.86 -8.81
N ARG A 29 6.57 15.42 -8.13
CA ARG A 29 5.85 16.23 -7.13
C ARG A 29 6.30 15.99 -5.69
N GLN A 30 7.01 14.90 -5.44
CA GLN A 30 7.49 14.53 -4.11
C GLN A 30 8.99 14.76 -4.01
N SER A 31 9.49 14.98 -2.78
CA SER A 31 10.92 14.95 -2.49
C SER A 31 11.50 13.59 -2.85
N ILE A 32 12.64 13.60 -3.50
CA ILE A 32 13.32 12.38 -3.93
C ILE A 32 14.40 12.07 -2.89
N PRO A 33 14.50 10.80 -2.44
CA PRO A 33 15.52 10.42 -1.47
C PRO A 33 16.92 10.65 -2.03
N ILE A 34 17.84 11.05 -1.16
CA ILE A 34 19.26 11.21 -1.50
C ILE A 34 19.90 9.84 -1.48
N GLY A 35 20.56 9.46 -2.57
CA GLY A 35 21.27 8.20 -2.70
C GLY A 35 21.51 7.82 -4.15
N LYS A 36 22.33 6.78 -4.35
CA LYS A 36 22.59 6.24 -5.69
C LYS A 36 21.35 5.48 -6.19
N ILE A 37 20.81 5.94 -7.30
CA ILE A 37 19.65 5.28 -7.95
C ILE A 37 20.17 4.08 -8.76
N ASN A 38 19.69 2.89 -8.46
CA ASN A 38 20.04 1.65 -9.18
C ASN A 38 19.07 1.36 -10.33
N ASN A 39 17.79 1.56 -10.10
CA ASN A 39 16.77 1.39 -11.13
C ASN A 39 15.52 2.22 -10.83
N VAL A 40 14.71 2.40 -11.85
CA VAL A 40 13.41 3.06 -11.77
C VAL A 40 12.36 2.22 -12.46
N THR A 41 11.21 2.06 -11.82
CA THR A 41 10.00 1.50 -12.42
C THR A 41 8.92 2.57 -12.50
N VAL A 42 8.43 2.86 -13.70
CA VAL A 42 7.31 3.77 -13.91
C VAL A 42 6.03 2.96 -14.08
N GLU A 43 5.05 3.27 -13.26
CA GLU A 43 3.77 2.57 -13.22
C GLU A 43 2.61 3.54 -13.49
N LEU A 44 1.66 3.07 -14.28
CA LEU A 44 0.37 3.74 -14.48
C LEU A 44 -0.70 3.02 -13.66
N THR A 45 -1.32 3.76 -12.77
CA THR A 45 -2.42 3.22 -11.96
C THR A 45 -3.73 3.16 -12.75
N PRO A 46 -4.70 2.33 -12.33
CA PRO A 46 -6.05 2.31 -12.91
C PRO A 46 -6.80 3.65 -12.81
N THR A 47 -6.35 4.56 -11.95
CA THR A 47 -6.90 5.91 -11.78
C THR A 47 -6.29 6.95 -12.71
N GLY A 48 -5.29 6.55 -13.54
CA GLY A 48 -4.60 7.42 -14.49
C GLY A 48 -3.43 8.21 -13.90
N LYS A 49 -2.96 7.86 -12.71
CA LYS A 49 -1.79 8.47 -12.09
C LYS A 49 -0.52 7.71 -12.48
N TYR A 50 0.57 8.43 -12.68
CA TYR A 50 1.89 7.85 -12.87
C TYR A 50 2.69 7.91 -11.57
N PHE A 51 3.38 6.83 -11.25
CA PHE A 51 4.33 6.76 -10.16
C PHE A 51 5.68 6.28 -10.67
N ALA A 52 6.75 6.87 -10.16
CA ALA A 52 8.10 6.38 -10.35
C ALA A 52 8.57 5.73 -9.04
N VAL A 53 8.80 4.45 -9.06
CA VAL A 53 9.38 3.70 -7.94
C VAL A 53 10.87 3.63 -8.14
N LEU A 54 11.63 4.23 -7.23
CA LEU A 54 13.08 4.31 -7.26
C LEU A 54 13.69 3.25 -6.33
N CYS A 55 14.61 2.46 -6.84
CA CYS A 55 15.48 1.65 -6.01
C CYS A 55 16.75 2.44 -5.76
N VAL A 56 17.00 2.80 -4.51
CA VAL A 56 18.09 3.69 -4.10
C VAL A 56 18.92 3.00 -3.04
N ASP A 57 20.25 3.07 -3.18
CA ASP A 57 21.15 2.66 -2.10
C ASP A 57 21.11 3.70 -1.01
N CYS A 58 20.67 3.31 0.18
CA CYS A 58 20.67 4.17 1.36
C CYS A 58 21.21 3.38 2.56
N GLU A 59 21.98 4.06 3.38
CA GLU A 59 22.37 3.50 4.67
C GLU A 59 21.17 3.61 5.64
N PRO A 60 20.79 2.50 6.28
CA PRO A 60 19.69 2.54 7.23
C PRO A 60 20.08 3.36 8.46
N THR A 61 19.40 4.46 8.70
CA THR A 61 19.57 5.28 9.90
C THR A 61 18.71 4.75 11.05
N TYR A 62 19.01 3.55 11.51
CA TYR A 62 18.33 3.00 12.70
C TYR A 62 19.02 3.42 13.98
N LYS A 63 18.42 4.29 14.73
CA LYS A 63 18.73 4.45 16.15
C LYS A 63 17.97 3.37 16.91
N ARG A 64 18.65 2.26 17.23
CA ARG A 64 18.11 1.23 18.12
C ARG A 64 18.28 1.72 19.56
N ASN A 65 17.25 2.31 20.12
CA ASN A 65 17.30 2.81 21.49
C ASN A 65 16.35 2.06 22.46
N ASN A 66 15.65 1.01 22.01
CA ASN A 66 14.67 0.33 22.83
C ASN A 66 14.98 -1.16 22.94
N PHE A 67 14.96 -1.67 24.16
CA PHE A 67 15.15 -3.11 24.48
C PHE A 67 13.82 -3.82 24.70
N GLY A 68 12.69 -3.23 24.28
CA GLY A 68 11.37 -3.78 24.47
C GLY A 68 11.15 -5.09 23.71
N VAL A 69 10.47 -6.02 24.38
CA VAL A 69 9.95 -7.26 23.78
C VAL A 69 8.43 -7.20 23.85
N ILE A 70 7.74 -7.43 22.74
CA ILE A 70 6.29 -7.41 22.69
C ILE A 70 5.75 -8.63 21.92
N GLY A 71 4.72 -9.26 22.49
CA GLY A 71 3.91 -10.25 21.79
C GLY A 71 2.67 -9.60 21.18
N ILE A 72 2.28 -10.01 19.97
CA ILE A 72 1.13 -9.47 19.26
C ILE A 72 0.28 -10.62 18.76
N ASP A 73 -1.00 -10.64 19.16
CA ASP A 73 -2.06 -11.48 18.60
C ASP A 73 -2.93 -10.66 17.65
N VAL A 74 -3.00 -11.08 16.39
CA VAL A 74 -3.73 -10.37 15.33
C VAL A 74 -5.14 -10.91 15.21
N GLY A 75 -6.14 -10.04 15.50
CA GLY A 75 -7.55 -10.39 15.53
C GLY A 75 -8.39 -9.79 14.40
N ILE A 76 -9.66 -10.19 14.38
CA ILE A 76 -10.69 -9.66 13.47
C ILE A 76 -11.52 -8.55 14.13
N LYS A 77 -11.84 -8.70 15.41
CA LYS A 77 -12.60 -7.72 16.19
C LYS A 77 -11.75 -6.49 16.44
N ASP A 78 -10.68 -6.70 17.16
CA ASP A 78 -9.60 -5.75 17.33
C ASP A 78 -8.51 -6.09 16.31
N PHE A 79 -7.80 -5.10 15.79
CA PHE A 79 -6.78 -5.34 14.78
C PHE A 79 -5.62 -6.17 15.33
N TYR A 80 -5.19 -5.85 16.54
CA TYR A 80 -4.33 -6.69 17.37
C TYR A 80 -4.53 -6.40 18.86
N THR A 81 -4.11 -7.37 19.69
CA THR A 81 -3.92 -7.21 21.13
C THR A 81 -2.45 -7.52 21.45
N ASP A 82 -1.83 -6.72 22.30
CA ASP A 82 -0.43 -6.93 22.72
C ASP A 82 -0.31 -7.66 24.06
N SER A 83 0.91 -8.12 24.37
CA SER A 83 1.22 -8.81 25.63
C SER A 83 1.05 -7.94 26.87
N ASN A 84 0.92 -6.63 26.73
CA ASN A 84 0.69 -5.69 27.82
C ASN A 84 -0.81 -5.43 28.06
N GLY A 85 -1.70 -6.07 27.30
CA GLY A 85 -3.14 -5.91 27.36
C GLY A 85 -3.68 -4.71 26.59
N ASN A 86 -2.86 -4.00 25.85
CA ASN A 86 -3.34 -2.95 24.95
C ASN A 86 -3.92 -3.55 23.68
N PHE A 87 -4.89 -2.88 23.10
CA PHE A 87 -5.49 -3.30 21.83
C PHE A 87 -5.64 -2.13 20.87
N VAL A 88 -5.62 -2.46 19.59
CA VAL A 88 -5.86 -1.51 18.51
C VAL A 88 -7.12 -1.90 17.77
N ASN A 89 -8.08 -0.99 17.72
CA ASN A 89 -9.36 -1.21 17.05
C ASN A 89 -9.18 -1.41 15.54
N ASN A 90 -9.96 -2.33 14.97
CA ASN A 90 -10.03 -2.51 13.54
C ASN A 90 -10.76 -1.32 12.88
N PRO A 91 -10.10 -0.53 12.00
CA PRO A 91 -10.69 0.68 11.40
C PRO A 91 -11.79 0.39 10.37
N LYS A 92 -11.96 -0.86 9.92
CA LYS A 92 -13.02 -1.34 9.01
C LYS A 92 -13.18 -0.50 7.74
N HIS A 93 -12.06 -0.09 7.13
CA HIS A 93 -12.05 0.79 5.95
C HIS A 93 -12.86 0.25 4.78
N LEU A 94 -12.82 -1.06 4.55
CA LEU A 94 -13.60 -1.71 3.51
C LEU A 94 -15.10 -1.60 3.79
N GLU A 95 -15.55 -1.88 5.01
CA GLU A 95 -16.97 -1.82 5.38
C GLU A 95 -17.55 -0.43 5.19
N LYS A 96 -16.85 0.61 5.67
CA LYS A 96 -17.24 2.01 5.51
C LYS A 96 -17.40 2.43 4.05
N SER A 97 -16.62 1.84 3.15
CA SER A 97 -16.63 2.16 1.72
C SER A 97 -17.47 1.20 0.87
N THR A 98 -17.96 0.09 1.44
CA THR A 98 -18.64 -1.00 0.71
C THR A 98 -19.87 -0.50 -0.04
N GLN A 99 -20.73 0.29 0.58
CA GLN A 99 -21.96 0.78 -0.05
C GLN A 99 -21.65 1.64 -1.28
N LYS A 100 -20.65 2.50 -1.17
CA LYS A 100 -20.19 3.32 -2.30
C LYS A 100 -19.61 2.45 -3.41
N LEU A 101 -18.80 1.45 -3.07
CA LEU A 101 -18.20 0.54 -4.04
C LEU A 101 -19.28 -0.25 -4.81
N ILE A 102 -20.24 -0.84 -4.12
CA ILE A 102 -21.37 -1.58 -4.72
C ILE A 102 -22.15 -0.68 -5.69
N ARG A 103 -22.45 0.56 -5.27
CA ARG A 103 -23.17 1.52 -6.11
C ARG A 103 -22.40 1.83 -7.39
N GLU A 104 -21.11 2.13 -7.30
CA GLU A 104 -20.30 2.47 -8.46
C GLU A 104 -20.06 1.24 -9.38
N GLN A 105 -19.94 0.04 -8.83
CA GLN A 105 -19.85 -1.20 -9.60
C GLN A 105 -21.16 -1.51 -10.35
N ARG A 106 -22.33 -1.36 -9.70
CA ARG A 106 -23.64 -1.51 -10.38
C ARG A 106 -23.82 -0.51 -11.52
N ARG A 107 -23.36 0.72 -11.34
CA ARG A 107 -23.34 1.72 -12.41
C ARG A 107 -22.43 1.32 -13.56
N LEU A 108 -21.26 0.73 -13.25
CA LEU A 108 -20.31 0.25 -14.27
C LEU A 108 -20.89 -0.92 -15.07
N SER A 109 -21.55 -1.88 -14.42
CA SER A 109 -22.12 -3.07 -15.07
C SER A 109 -23.20 -2.70 -16.09
N ARG A 110 -23.97 -1.62 -15.85
CA ARG A 110 -25.03 -1.13 -16.73
C ARG A 110 -24.52 -0.33 -17.94
N LYS A 111 -23.23 -0.05 -18.04
CA LYS A 111 -22.65 0.71 -19.15
C LYS A 111 -22.22 -0.21 -20.29
N VAL A 112 -22.42 0.23 -21.51
CA VAL A 112 -22.02 -0.50 -22.72
C VAL A 112 -20.50 -0.69 -22.74
N LYS A 113 -20.06 -1.92 -22.98
CA LYS A 113 -18.64 -2.26 -23.10
C LYS A 113 -17.99 -1.45 -24.24
N GLY A 114 -16.79 -0.92 -24.01
CA GLY A 114 -16.06 -0.10 -24.99
C GLY A 114 -16.46 1.37 -25.02
N SER A 115 -17.60 1.79 -24.44
CA SER A 115 -18.03 3.18 -24.47
C SER A 115 -17.16 4.10 -23.59
N SER A 116 -17.02 5.37 -24.01
CA SER A 116 -16.34 6.42 -23.24
C SER A 116 -16.95 6.58 -21.84
N ASN A 117 -18.28 6.50 -21.73
CA ASN A 117 -18.98 6.58 -20.45
C ASN A 117 -18.64 5.41 -19.52
N ARG A 118 -18.40 4.20 -20.06
CA ARG A 118 -17.92 3.07 -19.27
C ARG A 118 -16.50 3.32 -18.79
N ASN A 119 -15.61 3.85 -19.61
CA ASN A 119 -14.25 4.19 -19.22
C ASN A 119 -14.20 5.24 -18.10
N LYS A 120 -15.02 6.30 -18.19
CA LYS A 120 -15.17 7.28 -17.11
C LYS A 120 -15.66 6.63 -15.80
N GLN A 121 -16.63 5.70 -15.89
CA GLN A 121 -17.16 5.01 -14.72
C GLN A 121 -16.15 4.02 -14.12
N ARG A 122 -15.34 3.34 -14.95
CA ARG A 122 -14.23 2.47 -14.49
C ARG A 122 -13.24 3.23 -13.61
N ILE A 123 -12.90 4.47 -14.00
CA ILE A 123 -12.02 5.33 -13.21
C ILE A 123 -12.67 5.70 -11.86
N LYS A 124 -13.99 5.92 -11.80
CA LYS A 124 -14.69 6.17 -10.52
C LYS A 124 -14.61 4.97 -9.59
N VAL A 125 -14.82 3.75 -10.10
CA VAL A 125 -14.66 2.51 -9.32
C VAL A 125 -13.20 2.36 -8.84
N ALA A 126 -12.23 2.59 -9.73
CA ALA A 126 -10.80 2.52 -9.40
C ALA A 126 -10.43 3.51 -8.29
N LYS A 127 -10.97 4.75 -8.30
CA LYS A 127 -10.75 5.75 -7.25
C LYS A 127 -11.29 5.30 -5.88
N VAL A 128 -12.40 4.57 -5.84
CA VAL A 128 -12.92 4.01 -4.57
C VAL A 128 -11.99 2.94 -4.03
N HIS A 129 -11.51 2.03 -4.88
CA HIS A 129 -10.52 1.02 -4.50
C HIS A 129 -9.21 1.65 -4.03
N GLU A 130 -8.69 2.63 -4.76
CA GLU A 130 -7.48 3.38 -4.40
C GLU A 130 -7.61 4.02 -3.01
N LYS A 131 -8.76 4.66 -2.72
CA LYS A 131 -9.02 5.25 -1.40
C LYS A 131 -8.95 4.21 -0.28
N ILE A 132 -9.62 3.06 -0.47
CA ILE A 132 -9.63 1.97 0.53
C ILE A 132 -8.20 1.45 0.76
N THR A 133 -7.46 1.22 -0.33
CA THR A 133 -6.07 0.74 -0.29
C THR A 133 -5.17 1.74 0.44
N ASN A 134 -5.27 3.02 0.11
CA ASN A 134 -4.43 4.05 0.71
C ASN A 134 -4.72 4.22 2.21
N GLN A 135 -5.99 4.22 2.62
CA GLN A 135 -6.37 4.30 4.04
C GLN A 135 -5.85 3.08 4.82
N ARG A 136 -5.90 1.89 4.22
CA ARG A 136 -5.38 0.66 4.81
C ARG A 136 -3.86 0.70 4.95
N ASN A 137 -3.16 1.09 3.89
CA ASN A 137 -1.71 1.18 3.90
C ASN A 137 -1.21 2.24 4.89
N ASP A 138 -1.86 3.40 4.96
CA ASP A 138 -1.52 4.45 5.93
C ASP A 138 -1.65 3.93 7.38
N PHE A 139 -2.77 3.26 7.68
CA PHE A 139 -2.97 2.64 8.98
C PHE A 139 -1.89 1.61 9.32
N LEU A 140 -1.62 0.68 8.39
CA LEU A 140 -0.61 -0.38 8.59
C LEU A 140 0.81 0.20 8.74
N HIS A 141 1.18 1.19 7.92
CA HIS A 141 2.50 1.82 8.01
C HIS A 141 2.70 2.58 9.32
N LYS A 142 1.69 3.32 9.78
CA LYS A 142 1.76 4.02 11.06
C LYS A 142 1.94 3.03 12.20
N LEU A 143 1.15 1.96 12.20
CA LEU A 143 1.16 0.96 13.24
C LEU A 143 2.48 0.18 13.27
N SER A 144 2.93 -0.33 12.12
CA SER A 144 4.21 -1.06 12.03
C SER A 144 5.40 -0.18 12.38
N THR A 145 5.38 1.10 11.98
CA THR A 145 6.44 2.04 12.34
C THR A 145 6.50 2.30 13.84
N MET A 146 5.34 2.42 14.50
CA MET A 146 5.25 2.57 15.96
C MET A 146 5.84 1.34 16.65
N LEU A 147 5.37 0.14 16.29
CA LEU A 147 5.82 -1.12 16.88
C LEU A 147 7.33 -1.33 16.73
N VAL A 148 7.89 -1.08 15.54
CA VAL A 148 9.33 -1.24 15.28
C VAL A 148 10.18 -0.18 15.99
N ARG A 149 9.65 1.03 16.21
CA ARG A 149 10.37 2.07 16.96
C ARG A 149 10.40 1.82 18.46
N GLU A 150 9.35 1.24 19.00
CA GLU A 150 9.18 1.04 20.43
C GLU A 150 9.78 -0.27 20.94
N ASN A 151 9.95 -1.28 20.06
CA ASN A 151 10.37 -2.61 20.46
C ASN A 151 11.54 -3.12 19.64
N GLN A 152 12.46 -3.84 20.30
CA GLN A 152 13.57 -4.52 19.66
C GLN A 152 13.15 -5.88 19.10
N THR A 153 12.29 -6.59 19.84
CA THR A 153 11.79 -7.91 19.47
C THR A 153 10.27 -7.88 19.43
N ILE A 154 9.71 -8.33 18.32
CA ILE A 154 8.26 -8.44 18.11
C ILE A 154 7.94 -9.90 17.82
N CYS A 155 7.20 -10.56 18.72
CA CYS A 155 6.72 -11.92 18.56
C CYS A 155 5.31 -11.89 17.98
N ILE A 156 5.07 -12.59 16.87
CA ILE A 156 3.77 -12.69 16.22
C ILE A 156 3.43 -14.16 15.97
N GLU A 157 2.13 -14.47 15.94
CA GLU A 157 1.65 -15.80 15.58
C GLU A 157 1.82 -16.06 14.09
N ASP A 158 2.23 -17.28 13.71
CA ASP A 158 2.28 -17.72 12.32
C ASP A 158 0.91 -18.21 11.85
N LEU A 159 0.13 -17.32 11.29
CA LEU A 159 -1.25 -17.58 10.86
C LEU A 159 -1.33 -18.13 9.44
N ASN A 160 -1.97 -19.28 9.25
CA ASN A 160 -2.30 -19.78 7.92
C ASN A 160 -3.52 -19.04 7.33
N VAL A 161 -3.30 -17.78 6.95
CA VAL A 161 -4.33 -16.87 6.46
C VAL A 161 -5.05 -17.40 5.21
N LYS A 162 -4.36 -18.14 4.33
CA LYS A 162 -4.96 -18.73 3.13
C LYS A 162 -6.03 -19.75 3.49
N ASN A 163 -5.80 -20.59 4.50
CA ASN A 163 -6.78 -21.56 4.96
C ASN A 163 -7.92 -20.90 5.73
N MET A 164 -7.61 -19.88 6.55
CA MET A 164 -8.65 -19.10 7.23
C MET A 164 -9.60 -18.42 6.25
N ALA A 165 -9.10 -17.93 5.11
CA ALA A 165 -9.91 -17.28 4.08
C ALA A 165 -10.84 -18.24 3.32
N LYS A 166 -10.67 -19.57 3.41
CA LYS A 166 -11.60 -20.57 2.88
C LYS A 166 -12.91 -20.63 3.67
N ASN A 167 -12.91 -20.19 4.92
CA ASN A 167 -14.11 -20.08 5.73
C ASN A 167 -14.97 -18.92 5.23
N HIS A 168 -16.06 -19.19 4.53
CA HIS A 168 -16.95 -18.21 3.94
C HIS A 168 -17.50 -17.18 4.93
N LYS A 169 -17.69 -17.55 6.21
CA LYS A 169 -18.16 -16.65 7.26
C LYS A 169 -17.10 -15.63 7.66
N LEU A 170 -15.83 -16.01 7.64
CA LEU A 170 -14.69 -15.18 8.07
C LEU A 170 -13.94 -14.52 6.90
N ALA A 171 -14.03 -15.03 5.69
CA ALA A 171 -13.26 -14.57 4.52
C ALA A 171 -13.37 -13.06 4.28
N ARG A 172 -14.56 -12.48 4.44
CA ARG A 172 -14.78 -11.04 4.29
C ARG A 172 -14.07 -10.24 5.38
N SER A 173 -14.13 -10.69 6.61
CA SER A 173 -13.48 -10.03 7.76
C SER A 173 -11.95 -10.13 7.64
N ILE A 174 -11.42 -11.29 7.29
CA ILE A 174 -9.99 -11.53 7.04
C ILE A 174 -9.49 -10.64 5.91
N SER A 175 -10.23 -10.55 4.80
CA SER A 175 -9.94 -9.64 3.69
C SER A 175 -9.94 -8.17 4.12
N SER A 176 -10.81 -7.78 5.05
CA SER A 176 -10.90 -6.40 5.54
C SER A 176 -9.71 -6.01 6.41
N VAL A 177 -9.16 -6.95 7.15
CA VAL A 177 -8.00 -6.76 8.05
C VAL A 177 -6.67 -6.79 7.29
N SER A 178 -6.67 -7.13 5.98
CA SER A 178 -5.44 -7.22 5.16
C SER A 178 -4.44 -8.30 5.58
N LEU A 179 -4.90 -9.35 6.21
CA LEU A 179 -4.06 -10.52 6.52
C LEU A 179 -3.64 -11.31 5.27
N LEU A 180 -4.29 -11.08 4.12
CA LEU A 180 -3.92 -11.73 2.85
C LEU A 180 -2.83 -10.92 2.15
N PRO A 181 -1.66 -11.51 1.86
CA PRO A 181 -0.67 -10.89 0.97
C PRO A 181 -1.29 -10.72 -0.44
N ARG A 182 -0.93 -9.64 -1.11
CA ARG A 182 -1.25 -9.42 -2.53
C ARG A 182 -0.29 -10.17 -3.42
#